data_3fbc7924aaf93cef409bfee23df70d67
#
_entry.id   3fbc7924aaf93cef409bfee23df70d67
#
_cell.length_a   1.000
_cell.length_b   1.000
_cell.length_c   1.000
_cell.angle_alpha   90.00
_cell.angle_beta   90.00
_cell.angle_gamma   90.00
#
_symmetry.space_group_name_H-M   'P 1'
#
loop_
_entity.id
_entity.type
_entity.pdbx_description
1 polymer ?
#
loop_
_entity_poly.entity_id
_entity_poly.type
_entity_poly.pdbx_seq_one_letter_code
_entity_poly.pdbx_strand_id
1 'polypeptide(L)'
;MLDEKFLRKENETLEEYQLRLSVMKLKDGEDIEWQDIKELLDSDEHRDTLRRKGKGLVMAYDIYEEKIAKLEDEYYYKLKKMREKVDEDIEDKRLREINNKVLQLEKEKIKLKDQRNDLNATKRTIARVEHLVECMEDKIEELSKAKPLLEKEVIKPINNTIGIAMISDIHLGVGVDNELSQYNPEICKKKMNHYINEVIRYGEFNNISELYVLGLGDYVTGIIRNTNRLESRLNIVQQVLVVSELLSEAIGRLSEHFICKVGLVQGNHDEIRLGDKDNTLIEESFTFFIDEYIKQRLKENKNVEFLPTEDKEKEYILQNYKELLSTSDE
;
A
#
# COMPACT_ATOMS: atom_id res chain seq x y z
N MET A 1 15.02 10.94 -11.32
CA MET A 1 14.59 12.36 -11.25
C MET A 1 14.38 12.64 -9.78
N LEU A 2 15.07 13.64 -9.22
CA LEU A 2 14.89 14.03 -7.82
C LEU A 2 13.46 14.59 -7.66
N ASP A 3 12.81 14.27 -6.56
CA ASP A 3 11.44 14.67 -6.25
C ASP A 3 11.38 16.21 -6.10
N GLU A 4 10.32 16.84 -6.62
CA GLU A 4 10.10 18.29 -6.55
C GLU A 4 10.18 18.85 -5.12
N LYS A 5 9.88 18.02 -4.10
CA LYS A 5 9.98 18.40 -2.68
C LYS A 5 11.39 18.80 -2.25
N PHE A 6 12.41 18.30 -2.95
CA PHE A 6 13.81 18.62 -2.65
C PHE A 6 14.30 19.91 -3.33
N LEU A 7 13.57 20.45 -4.29
CA LEU A 7 13.97 21.66 -4.99
C LEU A 7 13.92 22.88 -4.07
N ARG A 8 14.77 23.87 -4.36
CA ARG A 8 14.82 25.14 -3.62
C ARG A 8 13.55 25.95 -3.86
N LYS A 9 12.96 26.47 -2.79
CA LYS A 9 11.76 27.32 -2.85
C LYS A 9 12.11 28.76 -3.26
N GLU A 10 11.17 29.48 -3.90
CA GLU A 10 11.39 30.80 -4.48
C GLU A 10 11.96 31.84 -3.51
N ASN A 11 11.65 31.82 -2.22
CA ASN A 11 12.08 32.78 -1.22
C ASN A 11 13.03 32.17 -0.16
N GLU A 12 13.63 31.03 -0.44
CA GLU A 12 14.47 30.30 0.50
C GLU A 12 15.95 30.74 0.28
N THR A 13 16.64 31.17 1.32
CA THR A 13 18.08 31.38 1.25
C THR A 13 18.83 30.07 1.05
N LEU A 14 20.11 30.13 0.70
CA LEU A 14 20.91 28.92 0.51
C LEU A 14 21.09 28.17 1.84
N GLU A 15 21.24 28.89 2.94
CA GLU A 15 21.37 28.33 4.28
C GLU A 15 20.09 27.68 4.77
N GLU A 16 18.94 28.30 4.53
CA GLU A 16 17.63 27.72 4.83
C GLU A 16 17.39 26.45 4.01
N TYR A 17 17.77 26.47 2.73
CA TYR A 17 17.69 25.33 1.85
C TYR A 17 18.57 24.17 2.34
N GLN A 18 19.83 24.47 2.70
CA GLN A 18 20.74 23.47 3.27
C GLN A 18 20.21 22.91 4.60
N LEU A 19 19.67 23.74 5.47
CA LEU A 19 19.04 23.33 6.72
C LEU A 19 17.85 22.40 6.45
N ARG A 20 16.93 22.79 5.57
CA ARG A 20 15.76 22.00 5.22
C ARG A 20 16.12 20.61 4.67
N LEU A 21 17.04 20.54 3.71
CA LEU A 21 17.51 19.24 3.18
C LEU A 21 18.17 18.38 4.26
N SER A 22 18.90 19.01 5.18
CA SER A 22 19.55 18.30 6.30
C SER A 22 18.53 17.76 7.30
N VAL A 23 17.47 18.52 7.59
CA VAL A 23 16.35 18.09 8.45
C VAL A 23 15.61 16.93 7.78
N MET A 24 15.24 17.07 6.52
CA MET A 24 14.55 16.02 5.76
C MET A 24 15.32 14.70 5.79
N LYS A 25 16.65 14.75 5.60
CA LYS A 25 17.48 13.53 5.67
C LYS A 25 17.63 12.97 7.08
N LEU A 26 17.89 13.79 8.07
CA LEU A 26 18.34 13.36 9.40
C LEU A 26 17.20 13.17 10.41
N LYS A 27 16.10 13.90 10.27
CA LYS A 27 14.94 13.85 11.18
C LYS A 27 13.73 13.16 10.53
N ASP A 28 13.42 13.51 9.29
CA ASP A 28 12.20 13.05 8.63
C ASP A 28 12.43 11.69 7.94
N GLY A 29 13.70 11.23 7.86
CA GLY A 29 14.04 9.93 7.28
C GLY A 29 13.80 9.85 5.77
N GLU A 30 13.81 10.99 5.09
CA GLU A 30 13.65 11.04 3.65
C GLU A 30 14.83 10.40 2.92
N ASP A 31 14.51 9.68 1.85
CA ASP A 31 15.51 8.95 1.05
C ASP A 31 16.23 9.92 0.08
N ILE A 32 17.12 10.69 0.64
CA ILE A 32 18.02 11.60 -0.09
C ILE A 32 19.45 11.36 0.37
N GLU A 33 20.38 11.17 -0.55
CA GLU A 33 21.79 10.95 -0.19
C GLU A 33 22.54 12.26 -0.06
N TRP A 34 23.66 12.26 0.72
CA TRP A 34 24.50 13.46 0.87
C TRP A 34 25.16 13.90 -0.45
N GLN A 35 25.23 13.01 -1.41
CA GLN A 35 25.68 13.31 -2.76
C GLN A 35 24.62 14.12 -3.52
N ASP A 36 23.35 13.74 -3.38
CA ASP A 36 22.23 14.46 -4.00
C ASP A 36 22.07 15.86 -3.40
N ILE A 37 22.25 15.98 -2.07
CA ILE A 37 22.25 17.28 -1.36
C ILE A 37 23.39 18.18 -1.87
N LYS A 38 24.55 17.61 -2.14
CA LYS A 38 25.67 18.34 -2.72
C LYS A 38 25.32 18.90 -4.11
N GLU A 39 24.72 18.09 -4.95
CA GLU A 39 24.30 18.48 -6.30
C GLU A 39 23.18 19.53 -6.27
N LEU A 40 22.21 19.37 -5.38
CA LEU A 40 21.10 20.33 -5.19
C LEU A 40 21.58 21.71 -4.69
N LEU A 41 22.62 21.73 -3.87
CA LEU A 41 23.21 22.97 -3.35
C LEU A 41 24.23 23.61 -4.31
N ASP A 42 24.54 22.93 -5.43
CA ASP A 42 25.63 23.34 -6.37
C ASP A 42 26.93 23.63 -5.60
N SER A 43 27.30 22.75 -4.69
CA SER A 43 28.40 22.96 -3.75
C SER A 43 29.68 22.25 -4.19
N ASP A 44 30.78 22.96 -4.19
CA ASP A 44 32.11 22.40 -4.43
C ASP A 44 32.70 21.64 -3.23
N GLU A 45 32.05 21.73 -2.08
CA GLU A 45 32.52 21.10 -0.85
C GLU A 45 32.50 19.57 -0.93
N HIS A 46 33.42 18.93 -0.21
CA HIS A 46 33.43 17.48 -0.12
C HIS A 46 32.17 16.98 0.63
N ARG A 47 31.60 15.88 0.15
CA ARG A 47 30.37 15.27 0.72
C ARG A 47 30.40 15.12 2.25
N ASP A 48 31.54 14.70 2.82
CA ASP A 48 31.68 14.53 4.27
C ASP A 48 31.71 15.86 5.03
N THR A 49 32.14 16.94 4.39
CA THR A 49 32.10 18.31 4.94
C THR A 49 30.64 18.77 5.00
N LEU A 50 29.89 18.61 3.93
CA LEU A 50 28.44 18.89 3.89
C LEU A 50 27.67 18.09 4.93
N ARG A 51 27.98 16.79 5.08
CA ARG A 51 27.38 15.94 6.11
C ARG A 51 27.65 16.46 7.53
N ARG A 52 28.87 16.90 7.84
CA ARG A 52 29.21 17.48 9.16
C ARG A 52 28.49 18.80 9.39
N LYS A 53 28.47 19.67 8.37
CA LYS A 53 27.74 20.94 8.42
C LYS A 53 26.24 20.70 8.61
N GLY A 54 25.64 19.79 7.84
CA GLY A 54 24.23 19.41 7.96
C GLY A 54 23.88 18.90 9.36
N LYS A 55 24.70 18.02 9.94
CA LYS A 55 24.52 17.57 11.33
C LYS A 55 24.62 18.72 12.33
N GLY A 56 25.57 19.65 12.13
CA GLY A 56 25.70 20.83 12.97
C GLY A 56 24.50 21.78 12.86
N LEU A 57 23.98 21.97 11.65
CA LEU A 57 22.79 22.78 11.41
C LEU A 57 21.54 22.18 12.05
N VAL A 58 21.32 20.88 11.92
CA VAL A 58 20.18 20.18 12.56
C VAL A 58 20.31 20.25 14.08
N MET A 59 21.49 20.03 14.65
CA MET A 59 21.73 20.19 16.08
C MET A 59 21.46 21.60 16.57
N ALA A 60 21.92 22.61 15.81
CA ALA A 60 21.62 24.01 16.11
C ALA A 60 20.11 24.30 16.02
N TYR A 61 19.45 23.77 15.00
CA TYR A 61 18.01 23.89 14.83
C TYR A 61 17.24 23.28 16.01
N ASP A 62 17.62 22.10 16.49
CA ASP A 62 17.02 21.47 17.68
C ASP A 62 17.19 22.34 18.94
N ILE A 63 18.39 22.91 19.14
CA ILE A 63 18.64 23.83 20.25
C ILE A 63 17.79 25.11 20.14
N TYR A 64 17.59 25.60 18.92
CA TYR A 64 16.73 26.76 18.68
C TYR A 64 15.25 26.44 18.89
N GLU A 65 14.77 25.30 18.41
CA GLU A 65 13.40 24.84 18.68
C GLU A 65 13.13 24.72 20.18
N GLU A 66 14.06 24.10 20.95
CA GLU A 66 13.95 24.04 22.42
C GLU A 66 13.93 25.43 23.09
N LYS A 67 14.72 26.36 22.57
CA LYS A 67 14.73 27.71 23.09
C LYS A 67 13.46 28.49 22.75
N ILE A 68 12.96 28.32 21.54
CA ILE A 68 11.69 28.93 21.11
C ILE A 68 10.55 28.38 21.97
N ALA A 69 10.47 27.05 22.15
CA ALA A 69 9.45 26.44 23.00
C ALA A 69 9.51 26.99 24.45
N LYS A 70 10.70 27.11 25.03
CA LYS A 70 10.87 27.71 26.36
C LYS A 70 10.44 29.19 26.41
N LEU A 71 10.75 29.97 25.37
CA LEU A 71 10.34 31.38 25.27
C LEU A 71 8.82 31.50 25.08
N GLU A 72 8.22 30.62 24.32
CA GLU A 72 6.78 30.54 24.13
C GLU A 72 6.07 30.20 25.46
N ASP A 73 6.59 29.22 26.21
CA ASP A 73 6.10 28.89 27.54
C ASP A 73 6.23 30.05 28.53
N GLU A 74 7.39 30.71 28.55
CA GLU A 74 7.61 31.92 29.38
C GLU A 74 6.68 33.05 28.98
N TYR A 75 6.51 33.29 27.69
CA TYR A 75 5.60 34.30 27.16
C TYR A 75 4.16 34.00 27.51
N TYR A 76 3.73 32.71 27.36
CA TYR A 76 2.41 32.25 27.74
C TYR A 76 2.17 32.42 29.25
N TYR A 77 3.17 32.07 30.08
CA TYR A 77 3.11 32.28 31.53
C TYR A 77 3.01 33.76 31.91
N LYS A 78 3.79 34.63 31.25
CA LYS A 78 3.73 36.09 31.44
C LYS A 78 2.37 36.66 31.01
N LEU A 79 1.85 36.23 29.87
CA LEU A 79 0.51 36.59 29.40
C LEU A 79 -0.58 36.15 30.37
N LYS A 80 -0.49 34.92 30.89
CA LYS A 80 -1.40 34.41 31.89
C LYS A 80 -1.37 35.24 33.17
N LYS A 81 -0.20 35.57 33.67
CA LYS A 81 0.00 36.44 34.83
C LYS A 81 -0.49 37.88 34.62
N MET A 82 -0.30 38.41 33.42
CA MET A 82 -0.86 39.70 33.06
C MET A 82 -2.38 39.70 33.01
N ARG A 83 -2.97 38.60 32.45
CA ARG A 83 -4.43 38.38 32.46
C ARG A 83 -4.99 38.27 33.88
N GLU A 84 -4.33 37.49 34.73
CA GLU A 84 -4.71 37.36 36.15
C GLU A 84 -4.67 38.70 36.87
N LYS A 85 -3.63 39.54 36.61
CA LYS A 85 -3.56 40.90 37.17
C LYS A 85 -4.60 41.84 36.60
N VAL A 86 -4.93 41.73 35.31
CA VAL A 86 -5.96 42.56 34.67
C VAL A 86 -7.35 42.10 35.14
N ASP A 87 -7.54 40.80 35.42
CA ASP A 87 -8.79 40.27 35.98
C ASP A 87 -9.02 40.69 37.45
N GLU A 88 -7.93 40.95 38.21
CA GLU A 88 -8.03 41.49 39.57
C GLU A 88 -8.40 42.97 39.60
N ASP A 89 -8.03 43.76 38.54
CA ASP A 89 -8.27 45.21 38.49
C ASP A 89 -9.58 45.62 37.78
N ILE A 90 -10.30 44.69 37.16
CA ILE A 90 -11.49 45.00 36.37
C ILE A 90 -12.70 44.29 36.92
N GLU A 91 -13.50 44.97 37.74
CA GLU A 91 -14.85 44.59 38.19
C GLU A 91 -15.92 44.60 37.08
N ASP A 92 -15.55 44.67 35.78
CA ASP A 92 -16.52 44.73 34.69
C ASP A 92 -16.88 43.35 34.17
N LYS A 93 -18.00 42.82 34.66
CA LYS A 93 -18.62 41.55 34.26
C LYS A 93 -18.77 41.39 32.75
N ARG A 94 -18.99 42.49 32.03
CA ARG A 94 -19.20 42.48 30.57
C ARG A 94 -17.90 42.19 29.81
N LEU A 95 -16.75 42.70 30.29
CA LEU A 95 -15.46 42.41 29.66
C LEU A 95 -15.05 40.94 29.85
N ARG A 96 -15.35 40.36 31.01
CA ARG A 96 -15.12 38.94 31.27
C ARG A 96 -15.99 38.04 30.35
N GLU A 97 -17.25 38.39 30.14
CA GLU A 97 -18.14 37.67 29.23
C GLU A 97 -17.66 37.74 27.76
N ILE A 98 -17.19 38.91 27.33
CA ILE A 98 -16.65 39.11 25.98
C ILE A 98 -15.38 38.29 25.80
N ASN A 99 -14.44 38.36 26.74
CA ASN A 99 -13.19 37.58 26.68
C ASN A 99 -13.45 36.07 26.66
N ASN A 100 -14.42 35.59 27.47
CA ASN A 100 -14.83 34.18 27.43
C ASN A 100 -15.44 33.77 26.09
N LYS A 101 -16.25 34.62 25.48
CA LYS A 101 -16.82 34.38 24.15
C LYS A 101 -15.74 34.39 23.07
N VAL A 102 -14.77 35.31 23.12
CA VAL A 102 -13.63 35.33 22.21
C VAL A 102 -12.82 34.05 22.31
N LEU A 103 -12.52 33.60 23.53
CA LEU A 103 -11.80 32.33 23.76
C LEU A 103 -12.55 31.12 23.23
N GLN A 104 -13.88 31.11 23.36
CA GLN A 104 -14.73 30.04 22.81
C GLN A 104 -14.71 30.05 21.29
N LEU A 105 -14.84 31.23 20.67
CA LEU A 105 -14.75 31.40 19.21
C LEU A 105 -13.38 31.00 18.63
N GLU A 106 -12.30 31.30 19.33
CA GLU A 106 -10.95 30.86 18.93
C GLU A 106 -10.82 29.32 18.96
N LYS A 107 -11.34 28.70 20.03
CA LYS A 107 -11.39 27.21 20.13
C LYS A 107 -12.22 26.58 19.01
N GLU A 108 -13.39 27.15 18.73
CA GLU A 108 -14.23 26.67 17.63
C GLU A 108 -13.56 26.84 16.26
N LYS A 109 -12.87 27.99 16.06
CA LYS A 109 -12.13 28.24 14.83
C LYS A 109 -10.99 27.24 14.60
N ILE A 110 -10.26 26.87 15.66
CA ILE A 110 -9.22 25.85 15.60
C ILE A 110 -9.87 24.50 15.25
N LYS A 111 -10.93 24.11 15.95
CA LYS A 111 -11.66 22.87 15.71
C LYS A 111 -12.17 22.75 14.27
N LEU A 112 -12.75 23.84 13.75
CA LEU A 112 -13.19 23.91 12.34
C LEU A 112 -12.04 23.81 11.34
N LYS A 113 -10.89 24.41 11.66
CA LYS A 113 -9.68 24.30 10.83
C LYS A 113 -9.17 22.87 10.77
N ASP A 114 -9.15 22.17 11.91
CA ASP A 114 -8.72 20.77 11.98
C ASP A 114 -9.69 19.88 11.20
N GLN A 115 -11.00 20.03 11.41
CA GLN A 115 -12.01 19.30 10.63
C GLN A 115 -11.90 19.54 9.12
N ARG A 116 -11.60 20.79 8.71
CA ARG A 116 -11.39 21.11 7.30
C ARG A 116 -10.12 20.45 6.74
N ASN A 117 -9.06 20.36 7.53
CA ASN A 117 -7.84 19.68 7.13
C ASN A 117 -8.07 18.19 6.97
N ASP A 118 -8.78 17.55 7.90
CA ASP A 118 -9.15 16.13 7.84
C ASP A 118 -10.01 15.84 6.62
N LEU A 119 -11.04 16.68 6.38
CA LEU A 119 -11.88 16.56 5.19
C LEU A 119 -11.08 16.70 3.90
N ASN A 120 -10.14 17.65 3.83
CA ASN A 120 -9.27 17.80 2.66
C ASN A 120 -8.31 16.63 2.49
N ALA A 121 -7.79 16.05 3.57
CA ALA A 121 -6.98 14.84 3.53
C ALA A 121 -7.79 13.67 2.97
N THR A 122 -9.00 13.46 3.47
CA THR A 122 -9.92 12.42 2.98
C THR A 122 -10.24 12.60 1.50
N LYS A 123 -10.61 13.81 1.07
CA LYS A 123 -10.88 14.11 -0.34
C LYS A 123 -9.69 13.79 -1.26
N ARG A 124 -8.47 14.11 -0.82
CA ARG A 124 -7.25 13.78 -1.58
C ARG A 124 -7.01 12.29 -1.68
N THR A 125 -7.33 11.55 -0.62
CA THR A 125 -7.20 10.09 -0.60
C THR A 125 -8.22 9.47 -1.56
N ILE A 126 -9.48 9.88 -1.51
CA ILE A 126 -10.53 9.42 -2.42
C ILE A 126 -10.13 9.70 -3.88
N ALA A 127 -9.75 10.94 -4.22
CA ALA A 127 -9.34 11.26 -5.59
C ALA A 127 -8.15 10.45 -6.11
N ARG A 128 -7.22 10.05 -5.21
CA ARG A 128 -6.10 9.16 -5.59
C ARG A 128 -6.58 7.75 -5.88
N VAL A 129 -7.53 7.25 -5.10
CA VAL A 129 -8.10 5.91 -5.31
C VAL A 129 -8.95 5.87 -6.57
N GLU A 130 -9.80 6.87 -6.79
CA GLU A 130 -10.58 7.00 -8.03
C GLU A 130 -9.67 6.95 -9.26
N HIS A 131 -8.60 7.75 -9.27
CA HIS A 131 -7.61 7.71 -10.36
C HIS A 131 -6.92 6.35 -10.51
N LEU A 132 -6.68 5.64 -9.42
CA LEU A 132 -6.09 4.29 -9.40
C LEU A 132 -7.05 3.28 -10.02
N VAL A 133 -8.33 3.36 -9.66
CA VAL A 133 -9.42 2.53 -10.21
C VAL A 133 -9.55 2.79 -11.71
N GLU A 134 -9.65 4.04 -12.14
CA GLU A 134 -9.72 4.41 -13.57
C GLU A 134 -8.54 3.81 -14.36
N CYS A 135 -7.31 3.93 -13.85
CA CYS A 135 -6.13 3.35 -14.50
C CYS A 135 -6.20 1.82 -14.63
N MET A 136 -6.81 1.14 -13.66
CA MET A 136 -6.98 -0.32 -13.68
C MET A 136 -8.09 -0.72 -14.65
N GLU A 137 -9.22 -0.04 -14.63
CA GLU A 137 -10.33 -0.26 -15.55
C GLU A 137 -9.90 -0.08 -17.01
N ASP A 138 -9.17 0.99 -17.33
CA ASP A 138 -8.59 1.22 -18.66
C ASP A 138 -7.72 0.04 -19.12
N LYS A 139 -6.92 -0.52 -18.20
CA LYS A 139 -6.06 -1.67 -18.50
C LYS A 139 -6.85 -2.95 -18.69
N ILE A 140 -7.88 -3.20 -17.91
CA ILE A 140 -8.80 -4.34 -18.09
C ILE A 140 -9.52 -4.23 -19.42
N GLU A 141 -9.98 -3.03 -19.80
CA GLU A 141 -10.61 -2.80 -21.10
C GLU A 141 -9.62 -3.03 -22.26
N GLU A 142 -8.38 -2.57 -22.16
CA GLU A 142 -7.33 -2.85 -23.13
C GLU A 142 -7.09 -4.35 -23.29
N LEU A 143 -7.07 -5.09 -22.19
CA LEU A 143 -6.86 -6.54 -22.16
C LEU A 143 -8.07 -7.32 -22.69
N SER A 144 -9.29 -6.81 -22.51
CA SER A 144 -10.48 -7.43 -23.09
C SER A 144 -10.42 -7.52 -24.62
N LYS A 145 -9.60 -6.65 -25.24
CA LYS A 145 -9.32 -6.61 -26.68
C LYS A 145 -8.10 -7.48 -27.08
N ALA A 146 -7.32 -7.95 -26.10
CA ALA A 146 -6.18 -8.82 -26.34
C ALA A 146 -6.65 -10.24 -26.68
N LYS A 147 -5.82 -10.99 -27.47
CA LYS A 147 -6.10 -12.40 -27.75
C LYS A 147 -6.14 -13.19 -26.44
N PRO A 148 -7.18 -14.01 -26.21
CA PRO A 148 -7.24 -14.89 -25.05
C PRO A 148 -6.06 -15.88 -25.06
N LEU A 149 -5.66 -16.34 -23.88
CA LEU A 149 -4.72 -17.44 -23.74
C LEU A 149 -5.36 -18.71 -24.34
N LEU A 150 -4.65 -19.32 -25.27
CA LEU A 150 -5.08 -20.36 -26.23
C LEU A 150 -6.20 -21.29 -25.77
N GLU A 151 -7.19 -21.49 -26.65
CA GLU A 151 -8.12 -22.61 -26.56
C GLU A 151 -7.38 -23.93 -26.64
N LYS A 152 -7.64 -24.80 -25.67
CA LYS A 152 -7.20 -26.20 -25.73
C LYS A 152 -8.42 -27.13 -25.70
N GLU A 153 -8.19 -28.38 -26.07
CA GLU A 153 -9.23 -29.41 -26.01
C GLU A 153 -9.77 -29.55 -24.59
N VAL A 154 -11.08 -29.76 -24.48
CA VAL A 154 -11.74 -29.95 -23.17
C VAL A 154 -11.21 -31.25 -22.57
N ILE A 155 -10.62 -31.16 -21.38
CA ILE A 155 -10.19 -32.32 -20.60
C ILE A 155 -11.40 -33.07 -20.13
N LYS A 156 -11.42 -34.39 -20.39
CA LYS A 156 -12.48 -35.27 -19.84
C LYS A 156 -11.96 -35.89 -18.55
N PRO A 157 -12.69 -35.76 -17.44
CA PRO A 157 -12.29 -36.39 -16.19
C PRO A 157 -12.20 -37.90 -16.36
N ILE A 158 -11.06 -38.47 -15.97
CA ILE A 158 -10.80 -39.93 -16.08
C ILE A 158 -11.24 -40.65 -14.79
N ASN A 159 -11.22 -39.94 -13.68
CA ASN A 159 -11.59 -40.42 -12.35
C ASN A 159 -12.15 -39.27 -11.49
N ASN A 160 -12.54 -39.57 -10.25
CA ASN A 160 -13.06 -38.58 -9.29
C ASN A 160 -11.99 -38.03 -8.33
N THR A 161 -10.69 -38.15 -8.64
CA THR A 161 -9.65 -37.67 -7.79
C THR A 161 -9.51 -36.13 -7.98
N ILE A 162 -9.67 -35.42 -6.89
CA ILE A 162 -9.61 -33.95 -6.82
C ILE A 162 -8.27 -33.53 -6.22
N GLY A 163 -7.64 -32.53 -6.81
CA GLY A 163 -6.46 -31.88 -6.26
C GLY A 163 -6.76 -30.47 -5.78
N ILE A 164 -5.93 -29.98 -4.88
CA ILE A 164 -6.00 -28.58 -4.41
C ILE A 164 -4.62 -27.97 -4.48
N ALA A 165 -4.51 -26.87 -5.22
CA ALA A 165 -3.32 -26.03 -5.28
C ALA A 165 -3.60 -24.69 -4.55
N MET A 166 -2.84 -24.42 -3.50
CA MET A 166 -2.99 -23.21 -2.71
C MET A 166 -1.86 -22.21 -3.03
N ILE A 167 -2.23 -20.97 -3.24
CA ILE A 167 -1.32 -19.87 -3.54
C ILE A 167 -1.59 -18.72 -2.55
N SER A 168 -0.61 -18.37 -1.71
CA SER A 168 -0.72 -17.27 -0.76
C SER A 168 0.58 -16.50 -0.65
N ASP A 169 0.54 -15.32 -0.02
CA ASP A 169 1.70 -14.55 0.40
C ASP A 169 2.72 -14.29 -0.73
N ILE A 170 2.22 -13.99 -1.92
CA ILE A 170 3.08 -13.66 -3.07
C ILE A 170 3.83 -12.36 -2.80
N HIS A 171 3.17 -11.37 -2.17
CA HIS A 171 3.71 -10.05 -1.87
C HIS A 171 4.51 -9.46 -3.04
N LEU A 172 3.93 -9.51 -4.25
CA LEU A 172 4.60 -9.00 -5.43
C LEU A 172 4.91 -7.51 -5.27
N GLY A 173 6.15 -7.15 -5.54
CA GLY A 173 6.65 -5.79 -5.35
C GLY A 173 7.72 -5.68 -4.27
N VAL A 174 7.72 -6.55 -3.28
CA VAL A 174 8.78 -6.59 -2.25
C VAL A 174 10.16 -6.77 -2.90
N GLY A 175 11.10 -5.93 -2.48
CA GLY A 175 12.51 -6.07 -2.82
C GLY A 175 13.32 -6.42 -1.56
N VAL A 176 13.63 -7.70 -1.35
CA VAL A 176 14.54 -8.15 -0.30
C VAL A 176 15.85 -8.57 -0.93
N ASP A 177 16.93 -7.97 -0.48
CA ASP A 177 18.30 -8.34 -0.91
C ASP A 177 19.25 -8.23 0.28
N ASN A 178 19.39 -9.33 1.00
CA ASN A 178 20.30 -9.45 2.12
C ASN A 178 21.02 -10.82 2.10
N GLU A 179 21.97 -11.02 3.00
CA GLU A 179 22.79 -12.24 3.07
C GLU A 179 21.96 -13.53 3.27
N LEU A 180 20.77 -13.43 3.84
CA LEU A 180 19.94 -14.59 4.21
C LEU A 180 18.81 -14.84 3.21
N SER A 181 18.37 -13.81 2.49
CA SER A 181 17.20 -13.91 1.61
C SER A 181 17.27 -12.92 0.45
N GLN A 182 16.89 -13.41 -0.71
CA GLN A 182 16.66 -12.57 -1.90
C GLN A 182 15.25 -12.80 -2.40
N TYR A 183 14.51 -11.71 -2.60
CA TYR A 183 13.20 -11.75 -3.20
C TYR A 183 12.94 -10.49 -4.05
N ASN A 184 12.44 -10.70 -5.23
CA ASN A 184 12.07 -9.66 -6.19
C ASN A 184 11.06 -10.25 -7.20
N PRO A 185 10.47 -9.46 -8.11
CA PRO A 185 9.48 -9.96 -9.07
C PRO A 185 10.00 -11.09 -9.97
N GLU A 186 11.27 -11.09 -10.37
CA GLU A 186 11.87 -12.15 -11.20
C GLU A 186 12.02 -13.45 -10.42
N ILE A 187 12.41 -13.38 -9.15
CA ILE A 187 12.51 -14.55 -8.27
C ILE A 187 11.09 -15.08 -7.96
N CYS A 188 10.13 -14.20 -7.74
CA CYS A 188 8.72 -14.56 -7.59
C CYS A 188 8.24 -15.37 -8.80
N LYS A 189 8.45 -14.87 -10.02
CA LYS A 189 8.08 -15.58 -11.26
C LYS A 189 8.77 -16.95 -11.38
N LYS A 190 10.04 -17.06 -11.02
CA LYS A 190 10.75 -18.34 -11.01
C LYS A 190 10.17 -19.33 -9.99
N LYS A 191 9.87 -18.88 -8.77
CA LYS A 191 9.24 -19.70 -7.73
C LYS A 191 7.84 -20.17 -8.14
N MET A 192 7.02 -19.28 -8.70
CA MET A 192 5.70 -19.63 -9.22
C MET A 192 5.83 -20.69 -10.33
N ASN A 193 6.72 -20.49 -11.30
CA ASN A 193 6.94 -21.48 -12.36
C ASN A 193 7.37 -22.84 -11.82
N HIS A 194 8.23 -22.86 -10.81
CA HIS A 194 8.64 -24.11 -10.17
C HIS A 194 7.46 -24.77 -9.45
N TYR A 195 6.69 -24.01 -8.68
CA TYR A 195 5.50 -24.50 -7.99
C TYR A 195 4.49 -25.11 -8.96
N ILE A 196 4.17 -24.42 -10.04
CA ILE A 196 3.22 -24.93 -11.06
C ILE A 196 3.73 -26.24 -11.71
N ASN A 197 5.02 -26.33 -12.01
CA ASN A 197 5.61 -27.56 -12.52
C ASN A 197 5.46 -28.73 -11.53
N GLU A 198 5.65 -28.48 -10.23
CA GLU A 198 5.47 -29.51 -9.21
C GLU A 198 3.98 -29.91 -9.07
N VAL A 199 3.06 -28.94 -9.10
CA VAL A 199 1.61 -29.23 -9.09
C VAL A 199 1.22 -30.12 -10.27
N ILE A 200 1.71 -29.81 -11.48
CA ILE A 200 1.44 -30.62 -12.68
C ILE A 200 2.01 -32.03 -12.47
N ARG A 201 3.28 -32.14 -12.08
CA ARG A 201 3.94 -33.44 -11.86
C ARG A 201 3.20 -34.31 -10.84
N TYR A 202 2.79 -33.74 -9.70
CA TYR A 202 2.05 -34.45 -8.67
C TYR A 202 0.64 -34.80 -9.12
N GLY A 203 -0.03 -33.88 -9.81
CA GLY A 203 -1.39 -34.10 -10.32
C GLY A 203 -1.45 -35.22 -11.34
N GLU A 204 -0.52 -35.23 -12.31
CA GLU A 204 -0.41 -36.31 -13.31
C GLU A 204 -0.07 -37.65 -12.65
N PHE A 205 0.88 -37.68 -11.72
CA PHE A 205 1.28 -38.88 -11.00
C PHE A 205 0.10 -39.50 -10.21
N ASN A 206 -0.76 -38.68 -9.63
CA ASN A 206 -1.92 -39.11 -8.87
C ASN A 206 -3.20 -39.24 -9.70
N ASN A 207 -3.13 -39.06 -11.01
CA ASN A 207 -4.24 -39.10 -11.96
C ASN A 207 -5.37 -38.12 -11.57
N ILE A 208 -5.00 -36.91 -11.10
CA ILE A 208 -5.94 -35.83 -10.79
C ILE A 208 -6.54 -35.33 -12.09
N SER A 209 -7.86 -35.19 -12.16
CA SER A 209 -8.56 -34.63 -13.31
C SER A 209 -9.16 -33.24 -13.01
N GLU A 210 -9.53 -33.00 -11.76
CA GLU A 210 -10.08 -31.73 -11.29
C GLU A 210 -9.15 -31.09 -10.25
N LEU A 211 -8.79 -29.83 -10.46
CA LEU A 211 -7.87 -29.09 -9.59
C LEU A 211 -8.51 -27.80 -9.10
N TYR A 212 -8.68 -27.69 -7.80
CA TYR A 212 -9.04 -26.43 -7.17
C TYR A 212 -7.80 -25.56 -7.02
N VAL A 213 -7.79 -24.38 -7.63
CA VAL A 213 -6.73 -23.39 -7.52
C VAL A 213 -7.23 -22.28 -6.60
N LEU A 214 -6.77 -22.29 -5.36
CA LEU A 214 -7.22 -21.38 -4.32
C LEU A 214 -6.16 -20.34 -4.01
N GLY A 215 -6.45 -19.10 -4.33
CA GLY A 215 -5.65 -17.94 -3.92
C GLY A 215 -6.12 -17.45 -2.55
N LEU A 216 -5.20 -17.43 -1.58
CA LEU A 216 -5.52 -17.16 -0.17
C LEU A 216 -5.12 -15.75 0.29
N GLY A 217 -4.94 -14.82 -0.66
CA GLY A 217 -4.65 -13.42 -0.39
C GLY A 217 -3.17 -13.07 -0.34
N ASP A 218 -2.92 -11.79 -0.06
CA ASP A 218 -1.60 -11.17 0.00
C ASP A 218 -0.80 -11.31 -1.32
N TYR A 219 -1.50 -11.07 -2.44
CA TYR A 219 -0.92 -11.16 -3.77
C TYR A 219 0.07 -10.05 -4.05
N VAL A 220 -0.21 -8.85 -3.55
CA VAL A 220 0.62 -7.66 -3.70
C VAL A 220 1.24 -7.26 -2.37
N THR A 221 2.32 -6.47 -2.44
CA THR A 221 2.86 -5.81 -1.24
C THR A 221 1.88 -4.76 -0.71
N GLY A 222 1.08 -4.19 -1.61
CA GLY A 222 0.04 -3.26 -1.28
C GLY A 222 0.56 -1.87 -0.86
N ILE A 223 -0.36 -1.14 -0.23
CA ILE A 223 -0.13 0.24 0.24
C ILE A 223 -0.42 0.40 1.74
N ILE A 224 -0.50 -0.72 2.47
CA ILE A 224 -0.88 -0.79 3.90
C ILE A 224 -0.02 0.11 4.79
N ARG A 225 1.28 0.18 4.51
CA ARG A 225 2.24 1.01 5.25
C ARG A 225 3.09 1.83 4.28
N ASN A 226 3.46 3.03 4.68
CA ASN A 226 4.36 3.88 3.89
C ASN A 226 5.72 3.20 3.64
N THR A 227 6.22 2.40 4.58
CA THR A 227 7.45 1.59 4.43
C THR A 227 7.35 0.60 3.28
N ASN A 228 6.24 -0.12 3.16
CA ASN A 228 6.02 -1.09 2.08
C ASN A 228 6.06 -0.42 0.70
N ARG A 229 5.56 0.82 0.63
CA ARG A 229 5.57 1.61 -0.61
C ARG A 229 6.98 2.07 -0.99
N LEU A 230 7.83 2.36 -0.02
CA LEU A 230 9.22 2.81 -0.24
C LEU A 230 10.15 1.64 -0.57
N GLU A 231 9.89 0.46 -0.01
CA GLU A 231 10.69 -0.75 -0.23
C GLU A 231 10.29 -1.50 -1.52
N SER A 232 9.15 -1.16 -2.09
CA SER A 232 8.66 -1.80 -3.29
C SER A 232 9.36 -1.27 -4.55
N ARG A 233 9.83 -2.19 -5.40
CA ARG A 233 10.41 -1.88 -6.71
C ARG A 233 9.36 -1.56 -7.78
N LEU A 234 8.10 -1.85 -7.50
CA LEU A 234 6.96 -1.64 -8.40
C LEU A 234 5.93 -0.75 -7.72
N ASN A 235 5.35 0.18 -8.45
CA ASN A 235 4.17 0.88 -7.96
C ASN A 235 2.97 -0.07 -7.89
N ILE A 236 1.92 0.30 -7.16
CA ILE A 236 0.79 -0.60 -6.88
C ILE A 236 0.07 -1.07 -8.15
N VAL A 237 -0.09 -0.21 -9.16
CA VAL A 237 -0.69 -0.60 -10.45
C VAL A 237 0.17 -1.66 -11.14
N GLN A 238 1.48 -1.47 -11.14
CA GLN A 238 2.41 -2.46 -11.70
C GLN A 238 2.38 -3.77 -10.92
N GLN A 239 2.28 -3.72 -9.59
CA GLN A 239 2.14 -4.93 -8.76
C GLN A 239 0.88 -5.72 -9.16
N VAL A 240 -0.27 -5.06 -9.23
CA VAL A 240 -1.54 -5.68 -9.59
C VAL A 240 -1.48 -6.28 -11.00
N LEU A 241 -0.99 -5.53 -11.99
CA LEU A 241 -0.90 -6.01 -13.37
C LEU A 241 0.03 -7.22 -13.50
N VAL A 242 1.22 -7.15 -12.90
CA VAL A 242 2.21 -8.23 -13.00
C VAL A 242 1.76 -9.49 -12.28
N VAL A 243 1.13 -9.38 -11.10
CA VAL A 243 0.60 -10.55 -10.38
C VAL A 243 -0.60 -11.16 -11.10
N SER A 244 -1.47 -10.33 -11.67
CA SER A 244 -2.62 -10.79 -12.44
C SER A 244 -2.20 -11.59 -13.67
N GLU A 245 -1.21 -11.11 -14.42
CA GLU A 245 -0.66 -11.84 -15.56
C GLU A 245 0.05 -13.12 -15.12
N LEU A 246 0.84 -13.06 -14.03
CA LEU A 246 1.52 -14.24 -13.47
C LEU A 246 0.52 -15.34 -13.06
N LEU A 247 -0.58 -14.97 -12.41
CA LEU A 247 -1.64 -15.91 -12.02
C LEU A 247 -2.42 -16.42 -13.24
N SER A 248 -2.70 -15.55 -14.21
CA SER A 248 -3.36 -15.96 -15.47
C SER A 248 -2.52 -16.98 -16.23
N GLU A 249 -1.20 -16.73 -16.38
CA GLU A 249 -0.26 -17.68 -16.99
C GLU A 249 -0.21 -19.00 -16.22
N ALA A 250 -0.17 -18.94 -14.88
CA ALA A 250 -0.13 -20.11 -14.01
C ALA A 250 -1.38 -20.99 -14.17
N ILE A 251 -2.58 -20.38 -14.05
CA ILE A 251 -3.85 -21.06 -14.20
C ILE A 251 -4.03 -21.58 -15.63
N GLY A 252 -3.64 -20.80 -16.64
CA GLY A 252 -3.66 -21.22 -18.04
C GLY A 252 -2.84 -22.50 -18.25
N ARG A 253 -1.63 -22.58 -17.69
CA ARG A 253 -0.78 -23.79 -17.77
C ARG A 253 -1.39 -25.00 -17.03
N LEU A 254 -1.94 -24.77 -15.82
CA LEU A 254 -2.62 -25.83 -15.07
C LEU A 254 -3.81 -26.38 -15.86
N SER A 255 -4.57 -25.50 -16.52
CA SER A 255 -5.73 -25.90 -17.34
C SER A 255 -5.39 -26.70 -18.59
N GLU A 256 -4.10 -26.79 -18.94
CA GLU A 256 -3.62 -27.70 -19.98
C GLU A 256 -3.65 -29.17 -19.54
N HIS A 257 -3.64 -29.40 -18.23
CA HIS A 257 -3.54 -30.73 -17.62
C HIS A 257 -4.78 -31.11 -16.81
N PHE A 258 -5.52 -30.13 -16.26
CA PHE A 258 -6.62 -30.34 -15.32
C PHE A 258 -7.82 -29.47 -15.66
N ILE A 259 -9.01 -29.87 -15.22
CA ILE A 259 -10.16 -28.98 -15.10
C ILE A 259 -9.94 -28.14 -13.84
N CYS A 260 -9.71 -26.84 -14.02
CA CYS A 260 -9.37 -25.93 -12.93
C CYS A 260 -10.60 -25.19 -12.40
N LYS A 261 -10.84 -25.29 -11.10
CA LYS A 261 -11.81 -24.47 -10.36
C LYS A 261 -11.08 -23.41 -9.56
N VAL A 262 -11.24 -22.16 -9.95
CA VAL A 262 -10.43 -21.04 -9.46
C VAL A 262 -11.23 -20.18 -8.49
N GLY A 263 -10.68 -19.95 -7.31
CA GLY A 263 -11.23 -19.03 -6.32
C GLY A 263 -10.13 -18.18 -5.68
N LEU A 264 -10.38 -16.86 -5.58
CA LEU A 264 -9.46 -15.94 -4.94
C LEU A 264 -10.13 -15.32 -3.71
N VAL A 265 -9.41 -15.24 -2.59
CA VAL A 265 -9.84 -14.50 -1.41
C VAL A 265 -8.89 -13.35 -1.15
N GLN A 266 -9.40 -12.30 -0.50
CA GLN A 266 -8.66 -11.11 -0.17
C GLN A 266 -7.74 -11.35 1.03
N GLY A 267 -6.49 -10.88 0.94
CA GLY A 267 -5.59 -10.72 2.06
C GLY A 267 -5.58 -9.28 2.59
N ASN A 268 -4.94 -9.08 3.73
CA ASN A 268 -4.86 -7.76 4.33
C ASN A 268 -3.97 -6.77 3.55
N HIS A 269 -3.02 -7.27 2.73
CA HIS A 269 -2.20 -6.47 1.84
C HIS A 269 -2.92 -6.06 0.55
N ASP A 270 -4.00 -6.74 0.22
CA ASP A 270 -4.80 -6.48 -0.97
C ASP A 270 -5.89 -5.43 -0.74
N GLU A 271 -6.06 -4.93 0.50
CA GLU A 271 -7.07 -3.93 0.86
C GLU A 271 -6.70 -2.53 0.34
N ILE A 272 -7.70 -1.84 -0.23
CA ILE A 272 -7.63 -0.41 -0.54
C ILE A 272 -8.19 0.34 0.67
N ARG A 273 -7.34 0.81 1.57
CA ARG A 273 -7.76 1.49 2.80
C ARG A 273 -8.06 2.96 2.55
N LEU A 274 -9.33 3.34 2.59
CA LEU A 274 -9.82 4.71 2.38
C LEU A 274 -9.97 5.55 3.66
N GLY A 275 -9.58 5.03 4.82
CA GLY A 275 -9.72 5.70 6.11
C GLY A 275 -9.85 4.73 7.28
N ASP A 276 -11.04 4.53 7.79
CA ASP A 276 -11.29 3.59 8.89
C ASP A 276 -11.25 2.13 8.42
N LYS A 277 -10.58 1.29 9.22
CA LYS A 277 -10.40 -0.14 8.94
C LYS A 277 -11.70 -0.94 8.85
N ASP A 278 -12.78 -0.44 9.43
CA ASP A 278 -14.02 -1.18 9.61
C ASP A 278 -15.03 -0.98 8.46
N ASN A 279 -14.71 -0.19 7.45
CA ASN A 279 -15.64 0.20 6.37
C ASN A 279 -15.13 -0.12 4.95
N THR A 280 -14.19 -1.05 4.79
CA THR A 280 -13.71 -1.45 3.45
C THR A 280 -14.70 -2.43 2.83
N LEU A 281 -15.29 -2.08 1.69
CA LEU A 281 -16.09 -3.00 0.88
C LEU A 281 -15.15 -4.00 0.19
N ILE A 282 -15.59 -5.25 0.02
CA ILE A 282 -14.82 -6.31 -0.66
C ILE A 282 -14.47 -5.90 -2.10
N GLU A 283 -15.37 -5.16 -2.74
CA GLU A 283 -15.19 -4.60 -4.08
C GLU A 283 -14.10 -3.51 -4.15
N GLU A 284 -13.72 -2.93 -2.99
CA GLU A 284 -12.63 -1.96 -2.87
C GLU A 284 -11.30 -2.66 -2.53
N SER A 285 -10.98 -3.75 -3.23
CA SER A 285 -9.74 -4.49 -3.02
C SER A 285 -8.97 -4.70 -4.31
N PHE A 286 -7.66 -4.81 -4.21
CA PHE A 286 -6.83 -5.20 -5.35
C PHE A 286 -7.14 -6.62 -5.83
N THR A 287 -7.61 -7.49 -4.95
CA THR A 287 -8.05 -8.85 -5.29
C THR A 287 -9.20 -8.83 -6.29
N PHE A 288 -10.14 -7.89 -6.17
CA PHE A 288 -11.23 -7.73 -7.14
C PHE A 288 -10.68 -7.47 -8.55
N PHE A 289 -9.72 -6.55 -8.68
CA PHE A 289 -9.10 -6.25 -9.98
C PHE A 289 -8.29 -7.43 -10.52
N ILE A 290 -7.58 -8.15 -9.65
CA ILE A 290 -6.81 -9.35 -10.01
C ILE A 290 -7.77 -10.43 -10.54
N ASP A 291 -8.87 -10.67 -9.86
CA ASP A 291 -9.87 -11.68 -10.21
C ASP A 291 -10.54 -11.35 -11.57
N GLU A 292 -11.00 -10.11 -11.75
CA GLU A 292 -11.59 -9.67 -13.02
C GLU A 292 -10.59 -9.73 -14.19
N TYR A 293 -9.33 -9.37 -13.94
CA TYR A 293 -8.26 -9.51 -14.93
C TYR A 293 -8.11 -10.97 -15.39
N ILE A 294 -8.00 -11.90 -14.44
CA ILE A 294 -7.82 -13.33 -14.70
C ILE A 294 -9.04 -13.88 -15.46
N LYS A 295 -10.25 -13.51 -15.06
CA LYS A 295 -11.49 -13.87 -15.75
C LYS A 295 -11.49 -13.41 -17.21
N GLN A 296 -11.09 -12.17 -17.47
CA GLN A 296 -10.99 -11.65 -18.85
C GLN A 296 -9.93 -12.37 -19.69
N ARG A 297 -8.77 -12.68 -19.08
CA ARG A 297 -7.67 -13.39 -19.77
C ARG A 297 -8.02 -14.83 -20.10
N LEU A 298 -8.81 -15.49 -19.27
CA LEU A 298 -9.15 -16.92 -19.38
C LEU A 298 -10.60 -17.17 -19.83
N LYS A 299 -11.36 -16.16 -20.22
CA LYS A 299 -12.78 -16.23 -20.57
C LYS A 299 -13.14 -17.28 -21.64
N GLU A 300 -12.20 -17.58 -22.53
CA GLU A 300 -12.38 -18.53 -23.64
C GLU A 300 -11.85 -19.94 -23.28
N ASN A 301 -11.25 -20.08 -22.09
CA ASN A 301 -10.67 -21.35 -21.66
C ASN A 301 -11.73 -22.22 -20.99
N LYS A 302 -12.19 -23.25 -21.69
CA LYS A 302 -13.28 -24.14 -21.25
C LYS A 302 -12.87 -25.09 -20.11
N ASN A 303 -11.57 -25.21 -19.81
CA ASN A 303 -11.06 -26.01 -18.70
C ASN A 303 -10.92 -25.18 -17.41
N VAL A 304 -11.35 -23.91 -17.40
CA VAL A 304 -11.31 -23.04 -16.23
C VAL A 304 -12.72 -22.61 -15.85
N GLU A 305 -13.09 -22.87 -14.62
CA GLU A 305 -14.33 -22.45 -13.98
C GLU A 305 -13.99 -21.54 -12.80
N PHE A 306 -14.64 -20.38 -12.71
CA PHE A 306 -14.45 -19.48 -11.58
C PHE A 306 -15.51 -19.74 -10.51
N LEU A 307 -15.04 -19.91 -9.29
CA LEU A 307 -15.90 -20.09 -8.13
C LEU A 307 -16.59 -18.75 -7.81
N PRO A 308 -17.86 -18.82 -7.33
CA PRO A 308 -18.60 -17.61 -6.98
C PRO A 308 -17.86 -16.77 -5.94
N THR A 309 -17.97 -15.45 -6.07
CA THR A 309 -17.22 -14.48 -5.25
C THR A 309 -17.94 -14.04 -3.97
N GLU A 310 -19.18 -14.44 -3.74
CA GLU A 310 -19.94 -14.07 -2.55
C GLU A 310 -19.38 -14.74 -1.28
N ASP A 311 -19.20 -13.95 -0.21
CA ASP A 311 -18.53 -14.40 1.02
C ASP A 311 -19.14 -15.64 1.68
N LYS A 312 -20.47 -15.80 1.58
CA LYS A 312 -21.16 -16.97 2.12
C LYS A 312 -20.82 -18.27 1.39
N GLU A 313 -20.49 -18.19 0.11
CA GLU A 313 -20.10 -19.36 -0.69
C GLU A 313 -18.62 -19.70 -0.51
N LYS A 314 -17.77 -18.71 -0.22
CA LYS A 314 -16.38 -18.96 0.18
C LYS A 314 -16.30 -19.68 1.53
N GLU A 315 -17.12 -19.29 2.52
CA GLU A 315 -17.25 -20.01 3.79
C GLU A 315 -17.76 -21.43 3.56
N TYR A 316 -18.72 -21.63 2.65
CA TYR A 316 -19.26 -22.93 2.31
C TYR A 316 -18.18 -23.84 1.66
N ILE A 317 -17.38 -23.31 0.75
CA ILE A 317 -16.27 -24.04 0.13
C ILE A 317 -15.20 -24.40 1.16
N LEU A 318 -14.86 -23.48 2.06
CA LEU A 318 -13.92 -23.72 3.16
C LEU A 318 -14.46 -24.71 4.19
N GLN A 319 -15.76 -24.71 4.47
CA GLN A 319 -16.40 -25.68 5.35
C GLN A 319 -16.44 -27.09 4.73
N ASN A 320 -16.87 -27.19 3.47
CA ASN A 320 -16.85 -28.48 2.74
C ASN A 320 -15.42 -29.02 2.57
N TYR A 321 -14.43 -28.12 2.43
CA TYR A 321 -13.02 -28.51 2.40
C TYR A 321 -12.54 -29.07 3.75
N LYS A 322 -12.93 -28.47 4.87
CA LYS A 322 -12.65 -28.99 6.21
C LYS A 322 -13.30 -30.36 6.43
N GLU A 323 -14.51 -30.57 5.91
CA GLU A 323 -15.17 -31.88 5.95
C GLU A 323 -14.43 -32.91 5.08
N LEU A 324 -14.00 -32.56 3.88
CA LEU A 324 -13.21 -33.44 3.00
C LEU A 324 -11.85 -33.84 3.64
N LEU A 325 -11.18 -32.92 4.33
CA LEU A 325 -9.96 -33.25 5.07
C LEU A 325 -10.22 -34.14 6.30
N SER A 326 -11.36 -33.96 6.97
CA SER A 326 -11.72 -34.76 8.15
C SER A 326 -12.16 -36.19 7.80
N THR A 327 -12.64 -36.42 6.58
CA THR A 327 -13.02 -37.77 6.10
C THR A 327 -11.89 -38.55 5.46
N SER A 328 -10.71 -37.90 5.23
CA SER A 328 -9.52 -38.57 4.70
C SER A 328 -8.69 -39.31 5.77
N ASP A 329 -9.03 -39.14 7.05
CA ASP A 329 -8.36 -39.80 8.19
C ASP A 329 -9.07 -41.08 8.69
N GLU A 330 -10.08 -41.55 7.98
CA GLU A 330 -10.66 -42.87 8.14
C GLU A 330 -10.28 -43.83 6.95
#